data_e1d6209ac1a6611e2c3e0da1c4022238
#
_entry.id   e1d6209ac1a6611e2c3e0da1c4022238
#
_cell.length_a   1.000
_cell.length_b   1.000
_cell.length_c   1.000
_cell.angle_alpha   90.00
_cell.angle_beta   90.00
_cell.angle_gamma   90.00
#
_symmetry.space_group_name_H-M   'P 1'
#
loop_
_entity.id
_entity.type
_entity.pdbx_description
1 polymer ?
#
loop_
_entity_poly.entity_id
_entity_poly.type
_entity_poly.pdbx_seq_one_letter_code
_entity_poly.pdbx_strand_id
1 'polypeptide(L)'
;MPFVGSIRVPSDKSISHRAVLFAGLAQGTSRLEAVLPSDDVHATIEAIKALGAHANLAPGPRGLEGEVEGIRCAKGSDPLTHPAAGLVMDCGNSGTTARLLMGVLAGLGVDATLVGDASLSRRPMERVMKPLRRLGAAFESDEGHLPVRVLSSQGLHAAQLVTEQASAQVKSAILLAGMQAQGVTSVTEPSKSRDHTELLLPAFGVDVEVNGLTASVEGPVHMHAHDMSVPGDPSSAAFVAVAAALSPGSDVTLEQVALNPTRTGAFEVLRRMGAALTYRNERTEGRERVGDVHVAYMPQLIATRVLPDEIPTLIDEIPILAIAAALACGETVFESCGELRVKECDRMTAIIEGLAAFGVVAYADSDDLHIMGLAGDLSGMPTHVSLPMYGDHRLAMTWYLAGELFGVDVELDDPDCVRVSWPDFFADMESLKR
;
A
#
# COMPACT_ATOMS: atom_id res chain seq x y z
N MET A 1 28.44 -5.42 -3.92
CA MET A 1 28.71 -4.57 -5.13
C MET A 1 27.95 -3.26 -4.98
N PRO A 2 28.45 -2.09 -5.49
CA PRO A 2 27.72 -0.84 -5.40
C PRO A 2 26.48 -0.83 -6.29
N PHE A 3 25.41 -0.16 -5.87
CA PHE A 3 24.26 0.16 -6.67
C PHE A 3 24.42 1.56 -7.26
N VAL A 4 24.41 1.69 -8.60
CA VAL A 4 24.73 2.96 -9.28
C VAL A 4 23.81 3.20 -10.46
N GLY A 5 23.33 4.43 -10.61
CA GLY A 5 22.53 4.86 -11.74
C GLY A 5 21.17 5.41 -11.37
N SER A 6 20.22 5.35 -12.28
CA SER A 6 18.85 5.71 -12.02
C SER A 6 17.90 4.56 -12.34
N ILE A 7 16.83 4.48 -11.57
CA ILE A 7 15.76 3.51 -11.78
C ILE A 7 14.40 4.14 -11.49
N ARG A 8 13.42 3.72 -12.25
CA ARG A 8 12.03 3.96 -11.94
C ARG A 8 11.46 2.73 -11.26
N VAL A 9 11.15 2.85 -9.98
CA VAL A 9 10.51 1.78 -9.21
C VAL A 9 9.08 1.52 -9.71
N PRO A 10 8.48 0.35 -9.45
CA PRO A 10 7.08 0.10 -9.75
C PRO A 10 6.16 1.21 -9.26
N SER A 11 5.08 1.42 -9.99
CA SER A 11 4.08 2.43 -9.66
C SER A 11 3.38 2.15 -8.33
N ASP A 12 2.97 3.21 -7.62
CA ASP A 12 2.33 3.09 -6.30
C ASP A 12 1.07 2.22 -6.38
N LYS A 13 1.07 1.13 -5.60
CA LYS A 13 -0.02 0.16 -5.54
C LYS A 13 -1.32 0.81 -5.05
N SER A 14 -1.24 1.62 -3.99
CA SER A 14 -2.41 2.26 -3.38
C SER A 14 -3.07 3.29 -4.30
N ILE A 15 -2.26 4.04 -5.07
CA ILE A 15 -2.72 4.99 -6.07
C ILE A 15 -3.27 4.24 -7.29
N SER A 16 -2.61 3.17 -7.75
CA SER A 16 -3.08 2.33 -8.87
C SER A 16 -4.48 1.77 -8.63
N HIS A 17 -4.74 1.19 -7.45
CA HIS A 17 -6.08 0.74 -7.08
C HIS A 17 -7.13 1.85 -7.18
N ARG A 18 -6.80 3.04 -6.67
CA ARG A 18 -7.72 4.18 -6.67
C ARG A 18 -7.92 4.76 -8.06
N ALA A 19 -6.86 4.87 -8.85
CA ALA A 19 -6.94 5.31 -10.24
C ALA A 19 -7.93 4.47 -11.03
N VAL A 20 -7.78 3.14 -10.96
CA VAL A 20 -8.67 2.18 -11.64
C VAL A 20 -10.08 2.25 -11.06
N LEU A 21 -10.22 2.22 -9.74
CA LEU A 21 -11.54 2.21 -9.09
C LEU A 21 -12.31 3.51 -9.37
N PHE A 22 -11.65 4.67 -9.25
CA PHE A 22 -12.32 5.96 -9.44
C PHE A 22 -12.65 6.21 -10.90
N ALA A 23 -11.76 5.87 -11.84
CA ALA A 23 -12.05 5.89 -13.26
C ALA A 23 -13.24 4.97 -13.62
N GLY A 24 -13.28 3.76 -13.05
CA GLY A 24 -14.39 2.82 -13.23
C GLY A 24 -15.73 3.31 -12.67
N LEU A 25 -15.72 4.16 -11.65
CA LEU A 25 -16.94 4.74 -11.03
C LEU A 25 -17.34 6.09 -11.64
N ALA A 26 -16.45 6.72 -12.41
CA ALA A 26 -16.65 8.07 -12.96
C ALA A 26 -17.63 8.11 -14.13
N GLN A 27 -18.15 9.30 -14.45
CA GLN A 27 -18.83 9.58 -15.70
C GLN A 27 -17.79 10.03 -16.73
N GLY A 28 -17.72 9.35 -17.87
CA GLY A 28 -16.78 9.65 -18.95
C GLY A 28 -15.67 8.60 -19.07
N THR A 29 -14.67 8.92 -19.88
CA THR A 29 -13.51 8.07 -20.12
C THR A 29 -12.27 8.72 -19.55
N SER A 30 -11.56 8.01 -18.70
CA SER A 30 -10.28 8.41 -18.12
C SER A 30 -9.15 7.69 -18.84
N ARG A 31 -8.09 8.42 -19.20
CA ARG A 31 -6.82 7.84 -19.63
C ARG A 31 -5.91 7.62 -18.43
N LEU A 32 -5.50 6.37 -18.21
CA LEU A 32 -4.60 6.01 -17.13
C LEU A 32 -3.25 5.60 -17.70
N GLU A 33 -2.16 6.04 -17.05
CA GLU A 33 -0.78 5.68 -17.41
C GLU A 33 -0.05 5.17 -16.19
N ALA A 34 0.89 4.26 -16.42
CA ALA A 34 1.75 3.69 -15.40
C ALA A 34 0.97 3.03 -14.24
N VAL A 35 -0.16 2.38 -14.51
CA VAL A 35 -0.89 1.59 -13.50
C VAL A 35 -0.08 0.33 -13.21
N LEU A 36 0.07 -0.02 -11.92
CA LEU A 36 0.86 -1.17 -11.49
C LEU A 36 0.29 -2.49 -12.07
N PRO A 37 1.07 -3.29 -12.82
CA PRO A 37 0.62 -4.57 -13.37
C PRO A 37 0.74 -5.71 -12.35
N SER A 38 0.12 -5.55 -11.16
CA SER A 38 0.14 -6.57 -10.12
C SER A 38 -1.19 -7.30 -10.03
N ASP A 39 -1.16 -8.52 -9.48
CA ASP A 39 -2.36 -9.34 -9.30
C ASP A 39 -3.43 -8.62 -8.46
N ASP A 40 -3.01 -7.89 -7.42
CA ASP A 40 -3.88 -7.08 -6.59
C ASP A 40 -4.65 -6.02 -7.40
N VAL A 41 -3.95 -5.31 -8.30
CA VAL A 41 -4.56 -4.26 -9.14
C VAL A 41 -5.41 -4.89 -10.24
N HIS A 42 -5.00 -6.04 -10.79
CA HIS A 42 -5.83 -6.81 -11.72
C HIS A 42 -7.17 -7.23 -11.09
N ALA A 43 -7.18 -7.65 -9.81
CA ALA A 43 -8.43 -7.92 -9.10
C ALA A 43 -9.36 -6.67 -9.05
N THR A 44 -8.81 -5.46 -8.90
CA THR A 44 -9.61 -4.22 -8.97
C THR A 44 -10.11 -3.95 -10.39
N ILE A 45 -9.30 -4.17 -11.42
CA ILE A 45 -9.71 -4.03 -12.83
C ILE A 45 -10.89 -4.96 -13.14
N GLU A 46 -10.79 -6.22 -12.74
CA GLU A 46 -11.88 -7.19 -12.96
C GLU A 46 -13.14 -6.82 -12.15
N ALA A 47 -12.97 -6.30 -10.93
CA ALA A 47 -14.09 -5.84 -10.12
C ALA A 47 -14.87 -4.68 -10.77
N ILE A 48 -14.19 -3.66 -11.31
CA ILE A 48 -14.88 -2.56 -11.99
C ILE A 48 -15.54 -3.03 -13.29
N LYS A 49 -14.93 -3.98 -14.03
CA LYS A 49 -15.55 -4.59 -15.19
C LYS A 49 -16.82 -5.36 -14.82
N ALA A 50 -16.81 -6.10 -13.72
CA ALA A 50 -17.97 -6.80 -13.19
C ALA A 50 -19.11 -5.83 -12.79
N LEU A 51 -18.78 -4.59 -12.42
CA LEU A 51 -19.73 -3.50 -12.17
C LEU A 51 -20.22 -2.82 -13.46
N GLY A 52 -19.69 -3.19 -14.63
CA GLY A 52 -20.10 -2.65 -15.93
C GLY A 52 -19.22 -1.55 -16.51
N ALA A 53 -18.06 -1.27 -15.94
CA ALA A 53 -17.06 -0.41 -16.57
C ALA A 53 -16.34 -1.12 -17.72
N HIS A 54 -15.82 -0.35 -18.68
CA HIS A 54 -14.98 -0.88 -19.76
C HIS A 54 -13.54 -0.43 -19.55
N ALA A 55 -12.68 -1.33 -19.10
CA ALA A 55 -11.25 -1.05 -18.93
C ALA A 55 -10.46 -1.74 -20.05
N ASN A 56 -9.78 -0.93 -20.84
CA ASN A 56 -8.85 -1.36 -21.89
C ASN A 56 -7.45 -0.89 -21.55
N LEU A 57 -6.82 -1.58 -20.59
CA LEU A 57 -5.47 -1.31 -20.12
C LEU A 57 -4.53 -2.40 -20.65
N ALA A 58 -3.45 -2.00 -21.30
CA ALA A 58 -2.44 -2.87 -21.90
C ALA A 58 -1.06 -2.56 -21.34
N PRO A 59 -0.11 -3.52 -21.36
CA PRO A 59 1.27 -3.26 -20.97
C PRO A 59 1.89 -2.12 -21.77
N GLY A 60 2.43 -1.13 -21.07
CA GLY A 60 3.16 0.00 -21.59
C GLY A 60 4.57 0.06 -20.96
N PRO A 61 5.36 1.09 -21.29
CA PRO A 61 6.77 1.19 -20.84
C PRO A 61 6.92 1.40 -19.33
N ARG A 62 5.85 1.75 -18.62
CA ARG A 62 5.90 2.10 -17.19
C ARG A 62 4.88 1.38 -16.33
N GLY A 63 4.21 0.37 -16.86
CA GLY A 63 3.09 -0.33 -16.25
C GLY A 63 1.94 -0.48 -17.25
N LEU A 64 0.71 -0.70 -16.78
CA LEU A 64 -0.45 -0.72 -17.66
C LEU A 64 -0.84 0.71 -18.03
N GLU A 65 -1.24 0.90 -19.30
CA GLU A 65 -1.75 2.17 -19.80
C GLU A 65 -2.94 1.95 -20.75
N GLY A 66 -3.84 2.94 -20.83
CA GLY A 66 -5.01 2.88 -21.70
C GLY A 66 -6.18 3.66 -21.15
N GLU A 67 -7.39 3.26 -21.54
CA GLU A 67 -8.62 3.98 -21.24
C GLU A 67 -9.54 3.13 -20.34
N VAL A 68 -10.21 3.83 -19.43
CA VAL A 68 -11.27 3.28 -18.57
C VAL A 68 -12.52 4.13 -18.77
N GLU A 69 -13.54 3.55 -19.37
CA GLU A 69 -14.89 4.11 -19.46
C GLU A 69 -15.70 3.65 -18.24
N GLY A 70 -16.13 4.58 -17.43
CA GLY A 70 -16.78 4.27 -16.15
C GLY A 70 -18.25 3.88 -16.29
N ILE A 71 -18.80 3.24 -15.27
CA ILE A 71 -20.14 2.63 -15.23
C ILE A 71 -21.29 3.63 -15.49
N ARG A 72 -21.07 4.94 -15.42
CA ARG A 72 -22.09 5.99 -15.57
C ARG A 72 -22.12 6.63 -16.96
N CYS A 73 -21.44 6.04 -17.95
CA CYS A 73 -21.36 6.60 -19.30
C CYS A 73 -22.55 6.29 -20.19
N ALA A 74 -23.35 5.30 -19.89
CA ALA A 74 -24.45 4.89 -20.78
C ALA A 74 -25.56 5.95 -20.79
N LYS A 75 -25.63 6.73 -21.90
CA LYS A 75 -26.72 7.69 -22.15
C LYS A 75 -28.07 6.96 -22.11
N GLY A 76 -28.92 7.29 -21.12
CA GLY A 76 -30.30 6.83 -21.04
C GLY A 76 -30.54 5.50 -20.34
N SER A 77 -29.52 4.87 -19.79
CA SER A 77 -29.71 3.79 -18.83
C SER A 77 -29.82 4.39 -17.43
N ASP A 78 -30.81 3.91 -16.67
CA ASP A 78 -30.83 4.09 -15.21
C ASP A 78 -29.48 3.65 -14.70
N PRO A 79 -28.75 4.47 -13.89
CA PRO A 79 -27.31 4.25 -13.60
C PRO A 79 -26.93 2.91 -12.99
N LEU A 80 -27.91 2.08 -12.75
CA LEU A 80 -27.74 0.71 -12.28
C LEU A 80 -28.92 -0.13 -12.80
N THR A 81 -28.88 -0.55 -14.06
CA THR A 81 -29.48 -1.86 -14.35
C THR A 81 -28.69 -2.83 -13.48
N HIS A 82 -29.29 -3.22 -12.35
CA HIS A 82 -28.69 -4.03 -11.31
C HIS A 82 -27.80 -5.12 -11.92
N PRO A 83 -26.49 -5.20 -11.57
CA PRO A 83 -25.73 -6.39 -11.87
C PRO A 83 -26.56 -7.59 -11.41
N ALA A 84 -26.53 -8.67 -12.16
CA ALA A 84 -27.33 -9.84 -11.88
C ALA A 84 -27.25 -10.20 -10.41
N ALA A 85 -28.39 -10.50 -9.77
CA ALA A 85 -28.41 -10.96 -8.39
C ALA A 85 -27.44 -12.13 -8.24
N GLY A 86 -26.55 -12.07 -7.25
CA GLY A 86 -25.53 -13.10 -7.01
C GLY A 86 -24.17 -12.83 -7.67
N LEU A 87 -23.83 -11.57 -7.97
CA LEU A 87 -22.50 -11.20 -8.43
C LEU A 87 -21.42 -11.66 -7.42
N VAL A 88 -20.43 -12.42 -7.92
CA VAL A 88 -19.25 -12.83 -7.12
C VAL A 88 -18.05 -12.11 -7.66
N MET A 89 -17.30 -11.45 -6.76
CA MET A 89 -16.08 -10.72 -7.08
C MET A 89 -14.91 -11.36 -6.35
N ASP A 90 -13.95 -11.88 -7.11
CA ASP A 90 -12.71 -12.42 -6.56
C ASP A 90 -11.69 -11.30 -6.36
N CYS A 91 -11.33 -11.08 -5.11
CA CYS A 91 -10.33 -10.09 -4.71
C CYS A 91 -8.91 -10.68 -4.66
N GLY A 92 -8.71 -11.97 -4.95
CA GLY A 92 -7.42 -12.65 -4.86
C GLY A 92 -6.82 -12.49 -3.45
N ASN A 93 -5.60 -11.94 -3.37
CA ASN A 93 -4.95 -11.57 -2.09
C ASN A 93 -5.18 -10.09 -1.72
N SER A 94 -5.89 -9.31 -2.55
CA SER A 94 -6.00 -7.87 -2.40
C SER A 94 -6.95 -7.43 -1.29
N GLY A 95 -6.42 -7.18 -0.11
CA GLY A 95 -7.17 -6.54 0.98
C GLY A 95 -7.64 -5.12 0.65
N THR A 96 -6.96 -4.42 -0.25
CA THR A 96 -7.36 -3.08 -0.72
C THR A 96 -8.63 -3.19 -1.56
N THR A 97 -8.64 -4.08 -2.57
CA THR A 97 -9.81 -4.32 -3.42
C THR A 97 -11.03 -4.69 -2.57
N ALA A 98 -10.90 -5.71 -1.71
CA ALA A 98 -12.00 -6.18 -0.88
C ALA A 98 -12.60 -5.06 0.00
N ARG A 99 -11.74 -4.32 0.71
CA ARG A 99 -12.21 -3.31 1.66
C ARG A 99 -12.81 -2.07 1.00
N LEU A 100 -12.21 -1.58 -0.10
CA LEU A 100 -12.75 -0.44 -0.83
C LEU A 100 -14.08 -0.80 -1.51
N LEU A 101 -14.16 -2.00 -2.09
CA LEU A 101 -15.40 -2.50 -2.72
C LEU A 101 -16.55 -2.61 -1.73
N MET A 102 -16.33 -2.96 -0.47
CA MET A 102 -17.41 -2.94 0.54
C MET A 102 -18.08 -1.56 0.64
N GLY A 103 -17.28 -0.48 0.63
CA GLY A 103 -17.80 0.88 0.63
C GLY A 103 -18.52 1.24 -0.67
N VAL A 104 -17.93 0.88 -1.81
CA VAL A 104 -18.50 1.13 -3.14
C VAL A 104 -19.84 0.40 -3.32
N LEU A 105 -19.86 -0.91 -3.07
CA LEU A 105 -21.06 -1.75 -3.24
C LEU A 105 -22.19 -1.29 -2.31
N ALA A 106 -21.88 -1.00 -1.05
CA ALA A 106 -22.86 -0.46 -0.10
C ALA A 106 -23.43 0.88 -0.59
N GLY A 107 -22.56 1.79 -1.08
CA GLY A 107 -22.98 3.08 -1.63
C GLY A 107 -23.82 2.96 -2.89
N LEU A 108 -23.49 2.04 -3.77
CA LEU A 108 -24.24 1.78 -5.00
C LEU A 108 -25.50 0.94 -4.78
N GLY A 109 -25.68 0.34 -3.60
CA GLY A 109 -26.82 -0.55 -3.31
C GLY A 109 -26.76 -1.89 -4.09
N VAL A 110 -25.56 -2.36 -4.43
CA VAL A 110 -25.33 -3.57 -5.21
C VAL A 110 -25.18 -4.78 -4.30
N ASP A 111 -25.98 -5.84 -4.56
CA ASP A 111 -25.84 -7.15 -3.88
C ASP A 111 -24.72 -7.95 -4.56
N ALA A 112 -23.63 -8.17 -3.84
CA ALA A 112 -22.48 -8.90 -4.34
C ALA A 112 -21.73 -9.63 -3.22
N THR A 113 -21.11 -10.76 -3.56
CA THR A 113 -20.25 -11.53 -2.65
C THR A 113 -18.78 -11.31 -3.01
N LEU A 114 -18.02 -10.84 -2.03
CA LEU A 114 -16.57 -10.72 -2.13
C LEU A 114 -15.94 -12.02 -1.63
N VAL A 115 -15.04 -12.59 -2.43
CA VAL A 115 -14.23 -13.75 -2.10
C VAL A 115 -12.76 -13.42 -2.24
N GLY A 116 -11.89 -14.26 -1.73
CA GLY A 116 -10.45 -14.09 -1.84
C GLY A 116 -9.72 -15.40 -1.56
N ASP A 117 -8.40 -15.38 -1.68
CA ASP A 117 -7.56 -16.54 -1.39
C ASP A 117 -7.53 -16.89 0.11
N ALA A 118 -6.82 -17.98 0.46
CA ALA A 118 -6.72 -18.46 1.84
C ALA A 118 -6.04 -17.43 2.77
N SER A 119 -5.13 -16.59 2.26
CA SER A 119 -4.48 -15.55 3.06
C SER A 119 -5.43 -14.40 3.33
N LEU A 120 -6.10 -13.87 2.30
CA LEU A 120 -7.05 -12.78 2.46
C LEU A 120 -8.25 -13.19 3.31
N SER A 121 -8.71 -14.43 3.19
CA SER A 121 -9.85 -14.95 3.95
C SER A 121 -9.59 -15.04 5.47
N ARG A 122 -8.34 -15.06 5.90
CA ARG A 122 -7.98 -15.00 7.33
C ARG A 122 -7.94 -13.58 7.88
N ARG A 123 -7.92 -12.55 7.01
CA ARG A 123 -7.81 -11.16 7.46
C ARG A 123 -9.15 -10.63 7.95
N PRO A 124 -9.19 -9.84 9.05
CA PRO A 124 -10.44 -9.32 9.60
C PRO A 124 -11.06 -8.27 8.66
N MET A 125 -12.35 -8.43 8.36
CA MET A 125 -13.16 -7.50 7.56
C MET A 125 -14.13 -6.69 8.43
N GLU A 126 -14.37 -7.12 9.66
CA GLU A 126 -15.31 -6.47 10.58
C GLU A 126 -14.96 -5.00 10.85
N ARG A 127 -13.65 -4.64 10.83
CA ARG A 127 -13.21 -3.25 10.99
C ARG A 127 -13.73 -2.30 9.90
N VAL A 128 -14.12 -2.82 8.73
CA VAL A 128 -14.77 -2.07 7.64
C VAL A 128 -16.29 -2.18 7.72
N MET A 129 -16.81 -3.37 7.95
CA MET A 129 -18.26 -3.61 8.01
C MET A 129 -18.92 -2.86 9.18
N LYS A 130 -18.29 -2.85 10.36
CA LYS A 130 -18.81 -2.19 11.56
C LYS A 130 -19.15 -0.70 11.34
N PRO A 131 -18.24 0.15 10.83
CA PRO A 131 -18.57 1.54 10.53
C PRO A 131 -19.55 1.68 9.35
N LEU A 132 -19.48 0.85 8.31
CA LEU A 132 -20.42 0.92 7.19
C LEU A 132 -21.86 0.56 7.60
N ARG A 133 -22.06 -0.37 8.54
CA ARG A 133 -23.39 -0.65 9.12
C ARG A 133 -23.99 0.60 9.79
N ARG A 134 -23.17 1.48 10.34
CA ARG A 134 -23.66 2.75 10.91
C ARG A 134 -24.14 3.74 9.86
N LEU A 135 -23.76 3.56 8.58
CA LEU A 135 -24.32 4.28 7.44
C LEU A 135 -25.59 3.60 6.87
N GLY A 136 -26.01 2.45 7.39
CA GLY A 136 -27.15 1.69 6.91
C GLY A 136 -26.82 0.55 5.96
N ALA A 137 -25.54 0.25 5.73
CA ALA A 137 -25.12 -0.90 4.93
C ALA A 137 -25.39 -2.22 5.68
N ALA A 138 -25.71 -3.28 4.94
CA ALA A 138 -25.95 -4.61 5.47
C ALA A 138 -24.95 -5.62 4.88
N PHE A 139 -24.46 -6.52 5.73
CA PHE A 139 -23.44 -7.52 5.38
C PHE A 139 -23.76 -8.86 6.02
N GLU A 140 -23.51 -9.93 5.24
CA GLU A 140 -23.36 -11.30 5.74
C GLU A 140 -21.87 -11.69 5.60
N SER A 141 -21.32 -12.38 6.60
CA SER A 141 -19.91 -12.82 6.57
C SER A 141 -19.71 -14.04 7.45
N ASP A 142 -18.64 -14.76 7.23
CA ASP A 142 -18.21 -15.87 8.08
C ASP A 142 -17.33 -15.31 9.22
N GLU A 143 -17.94 -15.13 10.41
CA GLU A 143 -17.28 -14.61 11.61
C GLU A 143 -16.45 -13.32 11.40
N GLY A 144 -16.91 -12.44 10.50
CA GLY A 144 -16.21 -11.19 10.20
C GLY A 144 -15.08 -11.32 9.19
N HIS A 145 -15.01 -12.44 8.46
CA HIS A 145 -14.04 -12.75 7.43
C HIS A 145 -14.70 -12.95 6.06
N LEU A 146 -13.91 -13.14 5.00
CA LEU A 146 -14.42 -13.54 3.69
C LEU A 146 -14.87 -15.01 3.74
N PRO A 147 -15.92 -15.37 2.94
CA PRO A 147 -16.65 -14.50 2.02
C PRO A 147 -17.50 -13.45 2.75
N VAL A 148 -17.57 -12.24 2.19
CA VAL A 148 -18.45 -11.16 2.65
C VAL A 148 -19.49 -10.88 1.56
N ARG A 149 -20.76 -11.03 1.88
CA ARG A 149 -21.85 -10.59 1.02
C ARG A 149 -22.29 -9.19 1.44
N VAL A 150 -22.20 -8.24 0.53
CA VAL A 150 -22.80 -6.91 0.67
C VAL A 150 -24.23 -7.03 0.18
N LEU A 151 -25.19 -6.68 1.02
CA LEU A 151 -26.60 -6.75 0.68
C LEU A 151 -27.08 -5.38 0.16
N SER A 152 -27.97 -5.40 -0.84
CA SER A 152 -28.60 -4.18 -1.30
C SER A 152 -29.36 -3.52 -0.15
N SER A 153 -29.19 -2.21 0.03
CA SER A 153 -29.86 -1.43 1.09
C SER A 153 -30.90 -0.47 0.51
N GLN A 154 -31.79 0.04 1.35
CA GLN A 154 -32.80 1.07 0.97
C GLN A 154 -32.17 2.46 0.79
N GLY A 155 -30.86 2.54 0.73
CA GLY A 155 -30.03 3.75 0.67
C GLY A 155 -29.26 3.99 1.96
N LEU A 156 -28.14 4.67 1.82
CA LEU A 156 -27.29 5.03 2.96
C LEU A 156 -27.69 6.39 3.51
N HIS A 157 -27.45 6.59 4.80
CA HIS A 157 -27.57 7.88 5.48
C HIS A 157 -26.22 8.38 5.96
N ALA A 158 -26.04 9.69 5.94
CA ALA A 158 -24.80 10.30 6.41
C ALA A 158 -24.61 10.11 7.92
N ALA A 159 -23.38 9.95 8.36
CA ALA A 159 -23.02 9.83 9.77
C ALA A 159 -21.63 10.39 10.07
N GLN A 160 -21.44 10.80 11.31
CA GLN A 160 -20.13 11.13 11.86
C GLN A 160 -19.55 9.88 12.55
N LEU A 161 -18.42 9.41 12.07
CA LEU A 161 -17.79 8.18 12.52
C LEU A 161 -16.43 8.46 13.15
N VAL A 162 -16.11 7.69 14.20
CA VAL A 162 -14.78 7.66 14.79
C VAL A 162 -14.27 6.23 14.67
N THR A 163 -13.07 6.05 14.15
CA THR A 163 -12.44 4.73 14.02
C THR A 163 -11.56 4.43 15.23
N GLU A 164 -11.48 3.16 15.61
CA GLU A 164 -10.67 2.69 16.74
C GLU A 164 -9.16 2.66 16.38
N GLN A 165 -8.87 2.53 15.09
CA GLN A 165 -7.50 2.42 14.56
C GLN A 165 -7.35 3.30 13.33
N ALA A 166 -6.14 3.81 13.10
CA ALA A 166 -5.79 4.51 11.88
C ALA A 166 -5.70 3.52 10.70
N SER A 167 -6.61 3.66 9.73
CA SER A 167 -6.64 2.78 8.57
C SER A 167 -7.16 3.49 7.34
N ALA A 168 -6.25 3.75 6.40
CA ALA A 168 -6.61 4.37 5.12
C ALA A 168 -7.68 3.57 4.34
N GLN A 169 -7.71 2.24 4.46
CA GLN A 169 -8.70 1.40 3.78
C GLN A 169 -10.08 1.57 4.40
N VAL A 170 -10.18 1.60 5.74
CA VAL A 170 -11.45 1.85 6.46
C VAL A 170 -11.96 3.25 6.14
N LYS A 171 -11.10 4.27 6.26
CA LYS A 171 -11.44 5.66 5.91
C LYS A 171 -11.93 5.78 4.47
N SER A 172 -11.19 5.21 3.52
CA SER A 172 -11.57 5.20 2.10
C SER A 172 -12.92 4.54 1.87
N ALA A 173 -13.19 3.38 2.47
CA ALA A 173 -14.48 2.69 2.33
C ALA A 173 -15.65 3.54 2.86
N ILE A 174 -15.45 4.24 4.00
CA ILE A 174 -16.44 5.13 4.58
C ILE A 174 -16.72 6.33 3.66
N LEU A 175 -15.66 6.98 3.13
CA LEU A 175 -15.82 8.12 2.21
C LEU A 175 -16.51 7.70 0.90
N LEU A 176 -16.12 6.55 0.31
CA LEU A 176 -16.74 6.02 -0.91
C LEU A 176 -18.23 5.68 -0.71
N ALA A 177 -18.59 5.11 0.43
CA ALA A 177 -19.98 4.89 0.78
C ALA A 177 -20.73 6.23 1.02
N GLY A 178 -20.09 7.16 1.74
CA GLY A 178 -20.62 8.47 2.07
C GLY A 178 -20.94 9.33 0.85
N MET A 179 -20.22 9.15 -0.27
CA MET A 179 -20.52 9.83 -1.53
C MET A 179 -21.93 9.54 -2.08
N GLN A 180 -22.57 8.47 -1.67
CA GLN A 180 -23.92 8.10 -2.08
C GLN A 180 -24.96 8.30 -0.96
N ALA A 181 -24.53 8.68 0.25
CA ALA A 181 -25.41 8.98 1.39
C ALA A 181 -25.99 10.40 1.26
N GLN A 182 -27.17 10.61 1.86
CA GLN A 182 -27.77 11.97 1.91
C GLN A 182 -27.14 12.77 3.05
N GLY A 183 -26.40 13.83 2.73
CA GLY A 183 -25.75 14.76 3.67
C GLY A 183 -24.26 14.49 3.86
N VAL A 184 -23.67 15.03 4.93
CA VAL A 184 -22.22 14.99 5.19
C VAL A 184 -21.86 13.74 6.00
N THR A 185 -21.07 12.88 5.39
CA THR A 185 -20.41 11.75 6.07
C THR A 185 -18.99 12.14 6.45
N SER A 186 -18.63 11.95 7.71
CA SER A 186 -17.28 12.22 8.19
C SER A 186 -16.67 11.02 8.92
N VAL A 187 -15.35 10.91 8.86
CA VAL A 187 -14.56 9.91 9.56
C VAL A 187 -13.37 10.56 10.26
N THR A 188 -13.27 10.34 11.56
CA THR A 188 -12.17 10.81 12.41
C THR A 188 -11.31 9.61 12.80
N GLU A 189 -10.01 9.67 12.54
CA GLU A 189 -9.03 8.66 12.91
C GLU A 189 -8.29 9.04 14.20
N PRO A 190 -7.76 8.07 14.98
CA PRO A 190 -6.96 8.35 16.17
C PRO A 190 -5.58 8.93 15.84
N SER A 191 -5.02 8.61 14.68
CA SER A 191 -3.80 9.18 14.11
C SER A 191 -3.91 9.22 12.59
N LYS A 192 -3.07 10.02 11.92
CA LYS A 192 -3.16 10.20 10.48
C LYS A 192 -2.71 8.95 9.72
N SER A 193 -3.62 8.35 8.95
CA SER A 193 -3.30 7.31 7.98
C SER A 193 -3.05 7.90 6.59
N ARG A 194 -2.67 7.05 5.62
CA ARG A 194 -2.51 7.43 4.21
C ARG A 194 -3.75 8.16 3.68
N ASP A 195 -3.55 9.23 2.91
CA ASP A 195 -4.60 10.16 2.50
C ASP A 195 -4.82 10.24 0.97
N HIS A 196 -4.39 9.21 0.23
CA HIS A 196 -4.56 9.17 -1.22
C HIS A 196 -6.00 9.33 -1.69
N THR A 197 -7.00 8.83 -0.94
CA THR A 197 -8.41 9.02 -1.28
C THR A 197 -8.80 10.47 -1.22
N GLU A 198 -8.40 11.18 -0.17
CA GLU A 198 -8.67 12.59 0.04
C GLU A 198 -7.97 13.47 -1.00
N LEU A 199 -6.80 13.06 -1.46
CA LEU A 199 -6.03 13.79 -2.47
C LEU A 199 -6.52 13.53 -3.88
N LEU A 200 -7.01 12.33 -4.19
CA LEU A 200 -7.40 11.94 -5.54
C LEU A 200 -8.88 12.24 -5.85
N LEU A 201 -9.80 12.08 -4.90
CA LEU A 201 -11.23 12.34 -5.15
C LEU A 201 -11.52 13.72 -5.73
N PRO A 202 -10.86 14.83 -5.29
CA PRO A 202 -11.06 16.13 -5.89
C PRO A 202 -10.70 16.24 -7.38
N ALA A 203 -9.72 15.45 -7.86
CA ALA A 203 -9.41 15.39 -9.29
C ALA A 203 -10.56 14.76 -10.10
N PHE A 204 -11.32 13.86 -9.48
CA PHE A 204 -12.53 13.27 -10.04
C PHE A 204 -13.81 14.08 -9.74
N GLY A 205 -13.68 15.31 -9.25
CA GLY A 205 -14.81 16.24 -9.04
C GLY A 205 -15.58 16.03 -7.73
N VAL A 206 -15.01 15.32 -6.76
CA VAL A 206 -15.62 15.09 -5.45
C VAL A 206 -14.85 15.86 -4.38
N ASP A 207 -15.47 16.88 -3.82
CA ASP A 207 -14.84 17.66 -2.74
C ASP A 207 -14.73 16.83 -1.46
N VAL A 208 -13.52 16.81 -0.90
CA VAL A 208 -13.23 16.22 0.40
C VAL A 208 -12.66 17.30 1.31
N GLU A 209 -13.38 17.57 2.40
CA GLU A 209 -12.90 18.46 3.45
C GLU A 209 -12.07 17.69 4.46
N VAL A 210 -10.85 18.18 4.75
CA VAL A 210 -9.95 17.59 5.74
C VAL A 210 -9.67 18.61 6.85
N ASN A 211 -10.05 18.27 8.06
CA ASN A 211 -9.78 19.08 9.25
C ASN A 211 -9.07 18.22 10.32
N GLY A 212 -7.76 18.39 10.44
CA GLY A 212 -6.92 17.58 11.32
C GLY A 212 -6.99 16.09 10.96
N LEU A 213 -7.54 15.29 11.85
CA LEU A 213 -7.72 13.84 11.70
C LEU A 213 -9.09 13.44 11.13
N THR A 214 -9.91 14.41 10.77
CA THR A 214 -11.25 14.18 10.22
C THR A 214 -11.27 14.47 8.73
N ALA A 215 -11.74 13.50 7.94
CA ALA A 215 -12.07 13.68 6.53
C ALA A 215 -13.58 13.57 6.33
N SER A 216 -14.17 14.40 5.47
CA SER A 216 -15.61 14.41 5.20
C SER A 216 -15.93 14.58 3.73
N VAL A 217 -17.05 14.01 3.30
CA VAL A 217 -17.62 14.12 1.97
C VAL A 217 -19.11 14.40 2.08
N GLU A 218 -19.63 15.27 1.22
CA GLU A 218 -21.06 15.54 1.09
C GLU A 218 -21.64 14.73 -0.08
N GLY A 219 -22.65 13.95 0.17
CA GLY A 219 -23.35 13.16 -0.83
C GLY A 219 -24.83 13.53 -0.95
N PRO A 220 -25.52 13.11 -2.03
CA PRO A 220 -24.99 12.27 -3.10
C PRO A 220 -24.17 13.08 -4.12
N VAL A 221 -23.05 12.52 -4.55
CA VAL A 221 -22.16 13.16 -5.53
C VAL A 221 -21.65 12.12 -6.53
N HIS A 222 -21.34 12.56 -7.74
CA HIS A 222 -20.85 11.73 -8.83
C HIS A 222 -19.43 12.11 -9.22
N MET A 223 -18.60 11.12 -9.48
CA MET A 223 -17.28 11.30 -10.06
C MET A 223 -17.37 11.64 -11.55
N HIS A 224 -16.41 12.44 -12.01
CA HIS A 224 -16.16 12.72 -13.42
C HIS A 224 -14.82 12.14 -13.85
N ALA A 225 -14.72 11.75 -15.11
CA ALA A 225 -13.48 11.18 -15.64
C ALA A 225 -12.32 12.18 -15.51
N HIS A 226 -11.15 11.64 -15.18
CA HIS A 226 -9.90 12.37 -15.02
C HIS A 226 -8.71 11.53 -15.50
N ASP A 227 -7.88 12.14 -16.35
CA ASP A 227 -6.65 11.52 -16.84
C ASP A 227 -5.56 11.60 -15.77
N MET A 228 -4.84 10.50 -15.54
CA MET A 228 -3.76 10.50 -14.58
C MET A 228 -2.64 9.50 -14.89
N SER A 229 -1.43 9.84 -14.44
CA SER A 229 -0.28 8.94 -14.42
C SER A 229 0.06 8.57 -12.98
N VAL A 230 0.32 7.29 -12.71
CA VAL A 230 0.63 6.82 -11.35
C VAL A 230 2.12 6.99 -11.09
N PRO A 231 2.55 7.68 -10.01
CA PRO A 231 3.95 7.82 -9.64
C PRO A 231 4.52 6.52 -9.07
N GLY A 232 5.85 6.45 -8.94
CA GLY A 232 6.55 5.34 -8.30
C GLY A 232 6.19 5.15 -6.84
N ASP A 233 6.16 3.90 -6.38
CA ASP A 233 5.77 3.54 -5.00
C ASP A 233 6.92 3.84 -4.01
N PRO A 234 6.72 4.69 -3.00
CA PRO A 234 7.73 4.95 -1.97
C PRO A 234 8.08 3.70 -1.16
N SER A 235 7.17 2.72 -1.04
CA SER A 235 7.48 1.44 -0.41
C SER A 235 8.51 0.65 -1.21
N SER A 236 8.33 0.56 -2.55
CA SER A 236 9.31 -0.07 -3.43
C SER A 236 10.64 0.71 -3.43
N ALA A 237 10.56 2.04 -3.47
CA ALA A 237 11.72 2.92 -3.41
C ALA A 237 12.55 2.74 -2.13
N ALA A 238 11.92 2.41 -0.98
CA ALA A 238 12.60 2.20 0.28
C ALA A 238 13.58 1.02 0.24
N PHE A 239 13.28 -0.05 -0.52
CA PHE A 239 14.20 -1.19 -0.67
C PHE A 239 15.52 -0.76 -1.34
N VAL A 240 15.43 -0.03 -2.45
CA VAL A 240 16.61 0.47 -3.17
C VAL A 240 17.33 1.53 -2.35
N ALA A 241 16.58 2.39 -1.63
CA ALA A 241 17.15 3.43 -0.78
C ALA A 241 18.01 2.83 0.34
N VAL A 242 17.52 1.78 1.02
CA VAL A 242 18.29 1.07 2.05
C VAL A 242 19.51 0.40 1.44
N ALA A 243 19.35 -0.32 0.31
CA ALA A 243 20.45 -0.98 -0.37
C ALA A 243 21.56 0.01 -0.78
N ALA A 244 21.19 1.16 -1.37
CA ALA A 244 22.13 2.19 -1.77
C ALA A 244 22.80 2.90 -0.58
N ALA A 245 22.05 3.19 0.48
CA ALA A 245 22.60 3.84 1.67
C ALA A 245 23.67 2.99 2.37
N LEU A 246 23.57 1.67 2.30
CA LEU A 246 24.41 0.73 3.05
C LEU A 246 25.50 0.07 2.20
N SER A 247 25.42 0.07 0.88
CA SER A 247 26.39 -0.58 0.01
C SER A 247 27.50 0.40 -0.41
N PRO A 248 28.79 0.11 -0.08
CA PRO A 248 29.91 1.00 -0.39
C PRO A 248 30.00 1.39 -1.88
N GLY A 249 30.11 2.70 -2.13
CA GLY A 249 30.25 3.25 -3.47
C GLY A 249 28.94 3.44 -4.24
N SER A 250 27.80 3.22 -3.60
CA SER A 250 26.49 3.41 -4.23
C SER A 250 26.12 4.87 -4.39
N ASP A 251 25.45 5.17 -5.51
CA ASP A 251 24.85 6.46 -5.85
C ASP A 251 23.67 6.21 -6.79
N VAL A 252 22.43 6.31 -6.28
CA VAL A 252 21.22 5.94 -7.02
C VAL A 252 20.21 7.08 -7.00
N THR A 253 19.55 7.30 -8.13
CA THR A 253 18.39 8.16 -8.26
C THR A 253 17.13 7.32 -8.55
N LEU A 254 16.14 7.40 -7.68
CA LEU A 254 14.82 6.77 -7.83
C LEU A 254 13.89 7.81 -8.44
N GLU A 255 13.48 7.58 -9.68
CA GLU A 255 12.79 8.59 -10.48
C GLU A 255 11.27 8.62 -10.21
N GLN A 256 10.70 9.82 -10.11
CA GLN A 256 9.26 10.07 -10.07
C GLN A 256 8.50 9.30 -8.96
N VAL A 257 9.07 9.26 -7.77
CA VAL A 257 8.47 8.62 -6.59
C VAL A 257 7.40 9.52 -5.98
N ALA A 258 6.31 8.93 -5.48
CA ALA A 258 5.33 9.64 -4.68
C ALA A 258 5.98 10.11 -3.37
N LEU A 259 5.93 11.42 -3.11
CA LEU A 259 6.53 12.06 -1.92
C LEU A 259 5.46 12.50 -0.92
N ASN A 260 4.38 11.73 -0.82
CA ASN A 260 3.33 11.98 0.16
C ASN A 260 3.88 11.78 1.58
N PRO A 261 3.78 12.79 2.47
CA PRO A 261 4.29 12.67 3.85
C PRO A 261 3.70 11.50 4.65
N THR A 262 2.51 11.02 4.29
CA THR A 262 1.91 9.82 4.92
C THR A 262 2.51 8.50 4.43
N ARG A 263 3.49 8.55 3.49
CA ARG A 263 4.15 7.41 2.86
C ARG A 263 5.67 7.45 2.91
N THR A 264 6.25 8.61 3.22
CA THR A 264 7.70 8.82 3.18
C THR A 264 8.39 8.61 4.53
N GLY A 265 7.70 8.06 5.52
CA GLY A 265 8.26 7.83 6.86
C GLY A 265 9.56 7.03 6.85
N ALA A 266 9.69 6.04 5.97
CA ALA A 266 10.93 5.27 5.83
C ALA A 266 12.13 6.14 5.41
N PHE A 267 11.92 7.10 4.51
CA PHE A 267 12.99 8.02 4.10
C PHE A 267 13.38 8.97 5.22
N GLU A 268 12.41 9.44 6.02
CA GLU A 268 12.69 10.30 7.17
C GLU A 268 13.45 9.54 8.27
N VAL A 269 13.10 8.26 8.51
CA VAL A 269 13.84 7.38 9.41
C VAL A 269 15.28 7.18 8.91
N LEU A 270 15.48 6.86 7.62
CA LEU A 270 16.82 6.73 7.05
C LEU A 270 17.66 8.00 7.18
N ARG A 271 17.07 9.18 6.93
CA ARG A 271 17.75 10.47 7.13
C ARG A 271 18.15 10.67 8.59
N ARG A 272 17.26 10.36 9.52
CA ARG A 272 17.52 10.45 10.96
C ARG A 272 18.61 9.48 11.40
N MET A 273 18.72 8.33 10.76
CA MET A 273 19.82 7.38 10.93
C MET A 273 21.14 7.87 10.30
N GLY A 274 21.11 8.95 9.51
CA GLY A 274 22.29 9.56 8.90
C GLY A 274 22.50 9.22 7.42
N ALA A 275 21.51 8.59 6.74
CA ALA A 275 21.61 8.32 5.31
C ALA A 275 21.67 9.60 4.47
N ALA A 276 22.54 9.61 3.45
CA ALA A 276 22.64 10.69 2.46
C ALA A 276 21.48 10.59 1.44
N LEU A 277 20.28 10.99 1.87
CA LEU A 277 19.05 10.94 1.09
C LEU A 277 18.50 12.35 0.88
N THR A 278 18.21 12.71 -0.38
CA THR A 278 17.67 14.02 -0.77
C THR A 278 16.56 13.88 -1.79
N TYR A 279 15.58 14.80 -1.76
CA TYR A 279 14.56 14.92 -2.79
C TYR A 279 15.01 15.92 -3.86
N ARG A 280 14.73 15.60 -5.12
CA ARG A 280 15.06 16.43 -6.29
C ARG A 280 13.84 16.50 -7.21
N ASN A 281 13.79 17.50 -8.08
CA ASN A 281 12.75 17.64 -9.10
C ASN A 281 11.32 17.54 -8.53
N GLU A 282 11.13 18.06 -7.30
CA GLU A 282 9.82 18.00 -6.63
C GLU A 282 8.79 18.84 -7.37
N ARG A 283 7.60 18.28 -7.54
CA ARG A 283 6.45 18.91 -8.17
C ARG A 283 5.16 18.34 -7.59
N THR A 284 4.04 18.95 -7.95
CA THR A 284 2.70 18.44 -7.61
C THR A 284 2.01 17.97 -8.90
N GLU A 285 1.53 16.73 -8.90
CA GLU A 285 0.70 16.16 -9.96
C GLU A 285 -0.69 15.91 -9.39
N GLY A 286 -1.71 16.65 -9.89
CA GLY A 286 -2.98 16.73 -9.19
C GLY A 286 -2.79 17.36 -7.80
N ARG A 287 -2.98 16.58 -6.74
CA ARG A 287 -2.68 16.96 -5.34
C ARG A 287 -1.59 16.11 -4.69
N GLU A 288 -1.05 15.12 -5.40
CA GLU A 288 0.06 14.30 -4.91
C GLU A 288 1.41 14.98 -5.16
N ARG A 289 2.30 14.94 -4.18
CA ARG A 289 3.70 15.37 -4.34
C ARG A 289 4.47 14.23 -5.01
N VAL A 290 5.26 14.57 -6.03
CA VAL A 290 6.09 13.64 -6.78
C VAL A 290 7.49 14.25 -6.95
N GLY A 291 8.52 13.44 -6.91
CA GLY A 291 9.89 13.87 -7.13
C GLY A 291 10.84 12.71 -7.27
N ASP A 292 12.11 13.02 -7.42
CA ASP A 292 13.15 11.99 -7.43
C ASP A 292 13.78 11.87 -6.04
N VAL A 293 14.05 10.62 -5.62
CA VAL A 293 14.76 10.33 -4.37
C VAL A 293 16.19 9.93 -4.72
N HIS A 294 17.14 10.76 -4.36
CA HIS A 294 18.56 10.47 -4.55
C HIS A 294 19.16 9.96 -3.25
N VAL A 295 19.87 8.84 -3.33
CA VAL A 295 20.51 8.19 -2.18
C VAL A 295 21.95 7.83 -2.53
N ALA A 296 22.89 8.22 -1.66
CA ALA A 296 24.29 7.83 -1.75
C ALA A 296 24.72 7.05 -0.51
N TYR A 297 25.75 6.24 -0.68
CA TYR A 297 26.35 5.45 0.41
C TYR A 297 26.79 6.30 1.59
N MET A 298 26.51 5.82 2.81
CA MET A 298 27.02 6.37 4.06
C MET A 298 27.76 5.28 4.85
N PRO A 299 29.01 5.53 5.27
CA PRO A 299 29.85 4.54 5.93
C PRO A 299 29.25 3.96 7.21
N GLN A 300 28.43 4.74 7.90
CA GLN A 300 27.82 4.31 9.16
C GLN A 300 26.48 5.00 9.36
N LEU A 301 25.46 4.20 9.66
CA LEU A 301 24.19 4.67 10.17
C LEU A 301 24.17 4.57 11.71
N ILE A 302 23.41 5.45 12.35
CA ILE A 302 23.16 5.42 13.79
C ILE A 302 21.75 4.89 14.06
N ALA A 303 21.62 4.16 15.16
CA ALA A 303 20.34 3.67 15.62
C ALA A 303 19.37 4.81 15.95
N THR A 304 18.09 4.54 15.89
CA THR A 304 17.05 5.54 16.14
C THR A 304 15.84 4.92 16.84
N ARG A 305 15.01 5.81 17.37
CA ARG A 305 13.69 5.42 17.90
C ARG A 305 12.62 5.94 16.96
N VAL A 306 11.72 5.04 16.53
CA VAL A 306 10.56 5.36 15.69
C VAL A 306 9.33 5.38 16.58
N LEU A 307 8.69 6.53 16.68
CA LEU A 307 7.58 6.78 17.60
C LEU A 307 6.25 6.25 17.06
N PRO A 308 5.25 6.01 17.94
CA PRO A 308 3.97 5.43 17.53
C PRO A 308 3.22 6.21 16.45
N ASP A 309 3.34 7.53 16.41
CA ASP A 309 2.69 8.40 15.43
C ASP A 309 3.38 8.36 14.04
N GLU A 310 4.63 7.91 13.97
CA GLU A 310 5.37 7.71 12.72
C GLU A 310 5.01 6.36 12.05
N ILE A 311 4.69 5.33 12.85
CA ILE A 311 4.45 3.95 12.37
C ILE A 311 3.47 3.87 11.20
N PRO A 312 2.31 4.56 11.19
CA PRO A 312 1.39 4.49 10.05
C PRO A 312 1.99 4.94 8.72
N THR A 313 3.05 5.76 8.73
CA THR A 313 3.70 6.30 7.53
C THR A 313 4.77 5.37 6.94
N LEU A 314 5.14 4.30 7.65
CA LEU A 314 6.26 3.42 7.29
C LEU A 314 6.08 1.94 7.70
N ILE A 315 4.92 1.56 8.22
CA ILE A 315 4.70 0.21 8.77
C ILE A 315 5.01 -0.91 7.77
N ASP A 316 4.74 -0.67 6.50
CA ASP A 316 5.00 -1.64 5.44
C ASP A 316 6.49 -1.71 5.05
N GLU A 317 7.29 -0.72 5.44
CA GLU A 317 8.73 -0.61 5.19
C GLU A 317 9.59 -1.08 6.38
N ILE A 318 8.97 -1.40 7.53
CA ILE A 318 9.71 -1.91 8.72
C ILE A 318 10.57 -3.13 8.37
N PRO A 319 10.16 -4.10 7.53
CA PRO A 319 11.03 -5.22 7.17
C PRO A 319 12.37 -4.77 6.59
N ILE A 320 12.38 -3.87 5.62
CA ILE A 320 13.64 -3.40 5.03
C ILE A 320 14.39 -2.40 5.94
N LEU A 321 13.69 -1.59 6.73
CA LEU A 321 14.30 -0.74 7.74
C LEU A 321 14.96 -1.56 8.86
N ALA A 322 14.50 -2.79 9.11
CA ALA A 322 15.13 -3.71 10.05
C ALA A 322 16.54 -4.09 9.61
N ILE A 323 16.82 -4.15 8.30
CA ILE A 323 18.18 -4.36 7.78
C ILE A 323 19.03 -3.12 7.99
N ALA A 324 18.47 -1.91 7.79
CA ALA A 324 19.19 -0.67 8.12
C ALA A 324 19.52 -0.60 9.62
N ALA A 325 18.58 -0.98 10.48
CA ALA A 325 18.76 -1.07 11.93
C ALA A 325 19.84 -2.09 12.32
N ALA A 326 19.84 -3.28 11.67
CA ALA A 326 20.82 -4.33 11.91
C ALA A 326 22.26 -3.89 11.59
N LEU A 327 22.46 -3.01 10.61
CA LEU A 327 23.78 -2.49 10.24
C LEU A 327 24.15 -1.17 10.96
N ALA A 328 23.21 -0.55 11.65
CA ALA A 328 23.45 0.70 12.38
C ALA A 328 24.30 0.50 13.65
N CYS A 329 24.77 1.60 14.22
CA CYS A 329 25.43 1.60 15.53
C CYS A 329 24.41 1.88 16.63
N GLY A 330 24.19 0.91 17.54
CA GLY A 330 23.28 1.00 18.69
C GLY A 330 21.98 0.24 18.51
N GLU A 331 21.03 0.46 19.40
CA GLU A 331 19.72 -0.19 19.41
C GLU A 331 18.68 0.68 18.69
N THR A 332 18.02 0.13 17.65
CA THR A 332 16.86 0.76 17.02
C THR A 332 15.57 0.16 17.57
N VAL A 333 14.60 1.03 17.90
CA VAL A 333 13.30 0.60 18.42
C VAL A 333 12.17 1.16 17.56
N PHE A 334 11.27 0.28 17.12
CA PHE A 334 10.00 0.64 16.48
C PHE A 334 8.89 0.47 17.51
N GLU A 335 8.32 1.57 17.99
CA GLU A 335 7.30 1.56 19.04
C GLU A 335 5.89 1.29 18.47
N SER A 336 5.07 0.51 19.19
CA SER A 336 3.66 0.27 18.87
C SER A 336 3.42 -0.23 17.44
N CYS A 337 4.28 -1.09 16.93
CA CYS A 337 4.17 -1.66 15.59
C CYS A 337 3.44 -3.03 15.54
N GLY A 338 2.61 -3.34 16.54
CA GLY A 338 1.88 -4.60 16.69
C GLY A 338 0.99 -4.97 15.48
N GLU A 339 0.56 -4.00 14.67
CA GLU A 339 -0.19 -4.28 13.44
C GLU A 339 0.63 -5.09 12.40
N LEU A 340 1.95 -5.21 12.55
CA LEU A 340 2.78 -6.12 11.74
C LEU A 340 2.35 -7.58 11.87
N ARG A 341 1.76 -7.97 13.00
CA ARG A 341 1.33 -9.36 13.27
C ARG A 341 0.12 -9.81 12.47
N VAL A 342 -0.66 -8.87 11.92
CA VAL A 342 -1.92 -9.12 11.20
C VAL A 342 -1.86 -8.69 9.73
N LYS A 343 -0.65 -8.58 9.17
CA LYS A 343 -0.41 -8.33 7.75
C LYS A 343 -0.58 -9.61 6.91
N GLU A 344 0.14 -9.77 5.82
CA GLU A 344 0.15 -10.96 4.96
C GLU A 344 0.55 -12.21 5.75
N CYS A 345 1.48 -12.04 6.69
CA CYS A 345 1.88 -12.98 7.73
C CYS A 345 2.14 -12.23 9.04
N ASP A 346 2.53 -12.91 10.11
CA ASP A 346 3.11 -12.25 11.29
C ASP A 346 4.52 -11.75 10.96
N ARG A 347 4.58 -10.54 10.35
CA ARG A 347 5.83 -9.90 9.95
C ARG A 347 6.77 -9.63 11.12
N MET A 348 6.23 -9.35 12.32
CA MET A 348 7.06 -9.08 13.49
C MET A 348 7.87 -10.32 13.87
N THR A 349 7.21 -11.47 13.97
CA THR A 349 7.89 -12.75 14.25
C THR A 349 8.86 -13.10 13.12
N ALA A 350 8.45 -12.94 11.84
CA ALA A 350 9.29 -13.24 10.70
C ALA A 350 10.56 -12.37 10.63
N ILE A 351 10.48 -11.08 10.99
CA ILE A 351 11.66 -10.19 11.08
C ILE A 351 12.61 -10.67 12.18
N ILE A 352 12.09 -10.99 13.35
CA ILE A 352 12.92 -11.43 14.48
C ILE A 352 13.64 -12.75 14.14
N GLU A 353 12.91 -13.73 13.60
CA GLU A 353 13.46 -15.04 13.22
C GLU A 353 14.47 -14.92 12.07
N GLY A 354 14.15 -14.11 11.06
CA GLY A 354 15.05 -13.87 9.93
C GLY A 354 16.33 -13.17 10.35
N LEU A 355 16.27 -12.12 11.17
CA LEU A 355 17.46 -11.46 11.72
C LEU A 355 18.28 -12.40 12.60
N ALA A 356 17.64 -13.25 13.40
CA ALA A 356 18.33 -14.25 14.22
C ALA A 356 19.09 -15.28 13.37
N ALA A 357 18.57 -15.65 12.19
CA ALA A 357 19.28 -16.54 11.26
C ALA A 357 20.60 -15.94 10.76
N PHE A 358 20.69 -14.61 10.66
CA PHE A 358 21.95 -13.91 10.38
C PHE A 358 22.82 -13.65 11.63
N GLY A 359 22.35 -14.04 12.82
CA GLY A 359 23.06 -13.77 14.08
C GLY A 359 22.83 -12.36 14.64
N VAL A 360 21.85 -11.62 14.11
CA VAL A 360 21.44 -10.30 14.63
C VAL A 360 20.43 -10.48 15.75
N VAL A 361 20.67 -9.80 16.88
CA VAL A 361 19.75 -9.84 18.02
C VAL A 361 18.57 -8.90 17.78
N ALA A 362 17.37 -9.46 17.69
CA ALA A 362 16.13 -8.73 17.65
C ALA A 362 15.10 -9.41 18.56
N TYR A 363 14.22 -8.61 19.16
CA TYR A 363 13.16 -9.13 20.03
C TYR A 363 11.96 -8.17 20.06
N ALA A 364 10.81 -8.70 20.47
CA ALA A 364 9.64 -7.90 20.74
C ALA A 364 9.45 -7.71 22.24
N ASP A 365 9.15 -6.47 22.67
CA ASP A 365 8.61 -6.18 23.99
C ASP A 365 7.19 -5.65 23.80
N SER A 366 6.20 -6.49 24.06
CA SER A 366 4.81 -6.21 23.73
C SER A 366 4.64 -5.95 22.21
N ASP A 367 4.31 -4.72 21.81
CA ASP A 367 4.14 -4.28 20.43
C ASP A 367 5.34 -3.50 19.88
N ASP A 368 6.40 -3.37 20.66
CA ASP A 368 7.64 -2.72 20.26
C ASP A 368 8.61 -3.75 19.67
N LEU A 369 9.26 -3.39 18.55
CA LEU A 369 10.31 -4.19 17.92
C LEU A 369 11.67 -3.57 18.20
N HIS A 370 12.56 -4.32 18.82
CA HIS A 370 13.91 -3.94 19.19
C HIS A 370 14.93 -4.66 18.30
N ILE A 371 15.91 -3.93 17.76
CA ILE A 371 16.97 -4.47 16.90
C ILE A 371 18.31 -3.93 17.35
N MET A 372 19.22 -4.83 17.76
CA MET A 372 20.59 -4.50 18.16
C MET A 372 21.48 -4.43 16.92
N GLY A 373 21.94 -3.24 16.59
CA GLY A 373 22.79 -3.03 15.42
C GLY A 373 24.21 -3.55 15.62
N LEU A 374 24.79 -4.07 14.55
CA LEU A 374 26.14 -4.65 14.49
C LEU A 374 27.24 -3.61 14.32
N ALA A 375 26.90 -2.34 14.16
CA ALA A 375 27.84 -1.24 13.85
C ALA A 375 28.76 -1.54 12.64
N GLY A 376 28.27 -2.31 11.67
CA GLY A 376 29.01 -2.73 10.47
C GLY A 376 29.96 -3.93 10.69
N ASP A 377 30.00 -4.53 11.88
CA ASP A 377 30.79 -5.74 12.12
C ASP A 377 30.04 -6.99 11.61
N LEU A 378 30.48 -7.49 10.46
CA LEU A 378 29.94 -8.68 9.81
C LEU A 378 30.78 -9.95 10.05
N SER A 379 31.75 -9.92 10.96
CA SER A 379 32.71 -11.03 11.17
C SER A 379 32.07 -12.33 11.67
N GLY A 380 30.87 -12.25 12.25
CA GLY A 380 30.14 -13.41 12.78
C GLY A 380 29.02 -13.93 11.86
N MET A 381 28.89 -13.40 10.65
CA MET A 381 27.81 -13.81 9.73
C MET A 381 27.94 -15.26 9.28
N PRO A 382 26.83 -16.00 9.14
CA PRO A 382 26.83 -17.32 8.51
C PRO A 382 27.20 -17.20 7.04
N THR A 383 27.62 -18.31 6.43
CA THR A 383 27.88 -18.34 4.97
C THR A 383 26.63 -18.57 4.14
N HIS A 384 25.60 -19.16 4.73
CA HIS A 384 24.34 -19.50 4.09
C HIS A 384 23.19 -19.46 5.10
N VAL A 385 22.01 -19.00 4.65
CA VAL A 385 20.74 -19.06 5.39
C VAL A 385 19.60 -19.44 4.45
N SER A 386 18.66 -20.24 4.95
CA SER A 386 17.40 -20.55 4.26
C SER A 386 16.24 -19.94 5.05
N LEU A 387 15.41 -19.13 4.41
CA LEU A 387 14.38 -18.33 5.06
C LEU A 387 13.00 -18.54 4.45
N PRO A 388 11.95 -18.70 5.27
CA PRO A 388 10.58 -18.79 4.80
C PRO A 388 10.04 -17.40 4.47
N MET A 389 9.34 -17.29 3.31
CA MET A 389 8.71 -16.04 2.86
C MET A 389 7.27 -15.90 3.31
N TYR A 390 6.62 -17.00 3.69
CA TYR A 390 5.20 -17.01 4.07
C TYR A 390 4.26 -16.39 3.01
N GLY A 391 4.68 -16.39 1.73
CA GLY A 391 3.99 -15.70 0.64
C GLY A 391 4.03 -14.16 0.73
N ASP A 392 4.92 -13.58 1.55
CA ASP A 392 5.04 -12.15 1.75
C ASP A 392 6.18 -11.57 0.90
N HIS A 393 5.79 -10.83 -0.14
CA HIS A 393 6.71 -10.19 -1.09
C HIS A 393 7.72 -9.25 -0.43
N ARG A 394 7.36 -8.59 0.68
CA ARG A 394 8.27 -7.67 1.38
C ARG A 394 9.35 -8.41 2.12
N LEU A 395 9.05 -9.57 2.69
CA LEU A 395 10.08 -10.43 3.30
C LEU A 395 11.03 -10.97 2.24
N ALA A 396 10.54 -11.41 1.08
CA ALA A 396 11.39 -11.90 0.00
C ALA A 396 12.38 -10.81 -0.48
N MET A 397 11.90 -9.60 -0.74
CA MET A 397 12.77 -8.48 -1.12
C MET A 397 13.74 -8.09 0.00
N THR A 398 13.30 -8.11 1.26
CA THR A 398 14.13 -7.81 2.42
C THR A 398 15.28 -8.78 2.55
N TRP A 399 15.00 -10.08 2.50
CA TRP A 399 16.03 -11.11 2.73
C TRP A 399 16.99 -11.24 1.55
N TYR A 400 16.53 -11.04 0.32
CA TYR A 400 17.43 -10.92 -0.82
C TYR A 400 18.45 -9.79 -0.61
N LEU A 401 17.99 -8.58 -0.24
CA LEU A 401 18.88 -7.45 0.01
C LEU A 401 19.73 -7.64 1.26
N ALA A 402 19.23 -8.33 2.28
CA ALA A 402 20.02 -8.70 3.45
C ALA A 402 21.22 -9.59 3.04
N GLY A 403 20.98 -10.59 2.19
CA GLY A 403 22.05 -11.43 1.65
C GLY A 403 23.14 -10.61 0.96
N GLU A 404 22.74 -9.68 0.09
CA GLU A 404 23.66 -8.78 -0.61
C GLU A 404 24.46 -7.87 0.34
N LEU A 405 23.79 -7.30 1.35
CA LEU A 405 24.40 -6.35 2.28
C LEU A 405 25.27 -7.03 3.35
N PHE A 406 24.90 -8.22 3.79
CA PHE A 406 25.65 -9.00 4.78
C PHE A 406 26.72 -9.90 4.14
N GLY A 407 26.67 -10.09 2.81
CA GLY A 407 27.57 -10.99 2.11
C GLY A 407 27.27 -12.47 2.39
N VAL A 408 26.01 -12.82 2.60
CA VAL A 408 25.51 -14.16 2.94
C VAL A 408 24.70 -14.71 1.78
N ASP A 409 24.91 -15.99 1.45
CA ASP A 409 24.07 -16.70 0.48
C ASP A 409 22.69 -16.98 1.11
N VAL A 410 21.62 -16.49 0.47
CA VAL A 410 20.24 -16.58 0.98
C VAL A 410 19.38 -17.40 0.06
N GLU A 411 18.85 -18.49 0.57
CA GLU A 411 17.84 -19.33 -0.09
C GLU A 411 16.43 -18.88 0.36
N LEU A 412 15.62 -18.46 -0.61
CA LEU A 412 14.22 -18.07 -0.42
C LEU A 412 13.31 -19.22 -0.85
N ASP A 413 12.36 -19.65 -0.02
CA ASP A 413 11.43 -20.74 -0.33
C ASP A 413 10.41 -20.39 -1.41
N ASP A 414 10.05 -19.10 -1.54
CA ASP A 414 9.10 -18.58 -2.54
C ASP A 414 9.56 -17.21 -3.07
N PRO A 415 10.57 -17.15 -3.97
CA PRO A 415 11.04 -15.90 -4.55
C PRO A 415 10.01 -15.23 -5.47
N ASP A 416 9.08 -16.00 -6.07
CA ASP A 416 8.09 -15.48 -7.00
C ASP A 416 7.01 -14.62 -6.35
N CYS A 417 6.85 -14.68 -5.03
CA CYS A 417 5.88 -13.84 -4.31
C CYS A 417 6.15 -12.33 -4.46
N VAL A 418 7.36 -11.91 -4.88
CA VAL A 418 7.68 -10.49 -5.18
C VAL A 418 6.79 -9.91 -6.28
N ARG A 419 6.24 -10.74 -7.18
CA ARG A 419 5.37 -10.33 -8.30
C ARG A 419 4.10 -9.61 -7.85
N VAL A 420 3.70 -9.78 -6.60
CA VAL A 420 2.55 -9.08 -6.00
C VAL A 420 2.73 -7.54 -6.04
N SER A 421 3.97 -7.03 -5.98
CA SER A 421 4.25 -5.60 -5.98
C SER A 421 5.39 -5.17 -6.89
N TRP A 422 6.33 -6.08 -7.20
CA TRP A 422 7.48 -5.78 -8.05
C TRP A 422 7.87 -7.00 -8.90
N PRO A 423 7.20 -7.23 -10.05
CA PRO A 423 7.43 -8.42 -10.88
C PRO A 423 8.89 -8.61 -11.33
N ASP A 424 9.60 -7.50 -11.61
CA ASP A 424 10.97 -7.51 -12.15
C ASP A 424 12.04 -7.21 -11.08
N PHE A 425 11.70 -7.35 -9.78
CA PHE A 425 12.56 -6.93 -8.66
C PHE A 425 14.01 -7.41 -8.78
N PHE A 426 14.23 -8.71 -8.99
CA PHE A 426 15.59 -9.26 -9.06
C PHE A 426 16.38 -8.71 -10.26
N ALA A 427 15.74 -8.60 -11.43
CA ALA A 427 16.37 -8.07 -12.64
C ALA A 427 16.71 -6.59 -12.49
N ASP A 428 15.82 -5.82 -11.90
CA ASP A 428 16.00 -4.39 -11.63
C ASP A 428 17.14 -4.15 -10.65
N MET A 429 17.22 -4.94 -9.56
CA MET A 429 18.30 -4.86 -8.59
C MET A 429 19.65 -5.22 -9.22
N GLU A 430 19.69 -6.28 -10.05
CA GLU A 430 20.91 -6.65 -10.80
C GLU A 430 21.34 -5.54 -11.78
N SER A 431 20.41 -4.86 -12.43
CA SER A 431 20.70 -3.78 -13.38
C SER A 431 21.42 -2.58 -12.75
N LEU A 432 21.23 -2.37 -11.45
CA LEU A 432 21.89 -1.30 -10.69
C LEU A 432 23.29 -1.69 -10.18
N LYS A 433 23.63 -2.96 -10.12
CA LYS A 433 24.95 -3.42 -9.65
C LYS A 433 26.05 -3.08 -10.67
N ARG A 434 27.18 -2.53 -10.19
CA ARG A 434 28.34 -2.12 -10.98
C ARG A 434 29.63 -2.75 -10.46
#